data_c960cdbfcc823bd2f6c6df38bf4920a5
#
_entry.id   c960cdbfcc823bd2f6c6df38bf4920a5
#
_cell.length_a   1.000
_cell.length_b   1.000
_cell.length_c   1.000
_cell.angle_alpha   90.00
_cell.angle_beta   90.00
_cell.angle_gamma   90.00
#
_symmetry.space_group_name_H-M   'P 1'
#
loop_
_entity.id
_entity.type
_entity.pdbx_description
1 polymer ?
#
loop_
_entity_poly.entity_id
_entity_poly.type
_entity_poly.pdbx_seq_one_letter_code
_entity_poly.pdbx_strand_id
1 'polypeptide(L)'
;MLMKLAKRLWALCLALTVTCLAGCGKTQEGFTLSVSLGDGYETLDPIYAETAVERSIIAHLYENLMKLSVDAQGNTTAVYGLAKNVEQQTNVDGTVTYTFRLRSAKWSDGQAVTADDVVYAWQRLACPVNDSPYAELMSVVCGYEAVRQTGDVTLLQVTAKNDTTLVVNLTGDHTWFLEDVCTDPAAVPVRRGIVPTQPHAVEEAVEAAGDGPAWWEDVKSLVVSGPYIPESEGTEYLRLVGNDHYYDHGKTPGPDGVTFRFADSAQEGVTLYEKGEVDAVWPVELTEANAIPTLSTYALIFNCTAFPFQDRALRQATVKAIDRNAAAALAGGEAAGALVPYGVPDSEAEDFRSCAGALVDNTPELYAENCAQAMEILQNAGYQSGADLGELRFLYLDEGTNGLVAGEVCRQLSDMLKMKATPVAMAEEELFAAVESGEFSMVGLELTSLCNDPEGFLRDWTSDAEANAAGYENTAYDTLMSIIVTAPDGTARLGCLHDAEELLIDDAPLTPLYTTYTAWDIRDTLTGAFRDERGWFGFMNTIQRTV
;
A
#
# COMPACT_ATOMS: atom_id res chain seq x y z
N MET A 1 -47.77 30.32 37.14
CA MET A 1 -47.95 29.60 35.86
C MET A 1 -46.60 29.10 35.30
N LEU A 2 -45.54 29.88 35.31
CA LEU A 2 -44.20 29.53 34.85
C LEU A 2 -43.51 28.35 35.59
N MET A 3 -43.72 28.24 36.92
CA MET A 3 -43.12 27.13 37.71
C MET A 3 -43.74 25.75 37.43
N LYS A 4 -44.98 25.67 36.93
CA LYS A 4 -45.62 24.38 36.54
C LYS A 4 -45.21 23.92 35.16
N LEU A 5 -44.80 24.86 34.26
CA LEU A 5 -44.26 24.55 32.95
C LEU A 5 -42.82 24.01 33.06
N ALA A 6 -41.97 24.61 33.92
CA ALA A 6 -40.60 24.17 34.16
C ALA A 6 -40.53 22.73 34.73
N LYS A 7 -41.42 22.38 35.66
CA LYS A 7 -41.50 21.01 36.21
C LYS A 7 -42.00 19.97 35.20
N ARG A 8 -42.80 20.36 34.21
CA ARG A 8 -43.24 19.45 33.12
C ARG A 8 -42.15 19.26 32.05
N LEU A 9 -41.38 20.29 31.76
CA LEU A 9 -40.21 20.17 30.88
C LEU A 9 -39.09 19.30 31.51
N TRP A 10 -38.85 19.44 32.82
CA TRP A 10 -37.87 18.58 33.52
C TRP A 10 -38.32 17.11 33.58
N ALA A 11 -39.60 16.85 33.76
CA ALA A 11 -40.16 15.49 33.74
C ALA A 11 -40.10 14.88 32.31
N LEU A 12 -40.28 15.68 31.25
CA LEU A 12 -40.14 15.22 29.87
C LEU A 12 -38.68 14.94 29.49
N CYS A 13 -37.72 15.79 29.93
CA CYS A 13 -36.31 15.54 29.72
C CYS A 13 -35.79 14.31 30.50
N LEU A 14 -36.32 14.06 31.73
CA LEU A 14 -35.96 12.84 32.46
C LEU A 14 -36.58 11.58 31.85
N ALA A 15 -37.79 11.68 31.25
CA ALA A 15 -38.39 10.56 30.56
C ALA A 15 -37.72 10.23 29.23
N LEU A 16 -37.17 11.26 28.49
CA LEU A 16 -36.39 11.03 27.30
C LEU A 16 -34.98 10.45 27.61
N THR A 17 -34.36 10.84 28.73
CA THR A 17 -33.05 10.27 29.12
C THR A 17 -33.16 8.83 29.66
N VAL A 18 -34.34 8.43 30.23
CA VAL A 18 -34.56 7.05 30.68
C VAL A 18 -34.93 6.14 29.50
N THR A 19 -35.54 6.66 28.44
CA THR A 19 -35.82 5.86 27.21
C THR A 19 -34.59 5.68 26.35
N CYS A 20 -33.55 6.51 26.45
CA CYS A 20 -32.23 6.29 25.79
C CYS A 20 -31.36 5.28 26.56
N LEU A 21 -31.66 4.94 27.82
CA LEU A 21 -30.91 3.96 28.62
C LEU A 21 -31.57 2.56 28.66
N ALA A 22 -32.71 2.36 28.00
CA ALA A 22 -33.37 1.07 27.88
C ALA A 22 -33.18 0.41 26.50
N GLY A 23 -32.22 0.86 25.73
CA GLY A 23 -31.57 0.08 24.69
C GLY A 23 -30.57 -0.88 25.34
N CYS A 24 -31.05 -1.81 26.19
CA CYS A 24 -30.34 -3.03 26.50
C CYS A 24 -30.07 -3.72 25.16
N GLY A 25 -28.87 -3.59 24.65
CA GLY A 25 -28.39 -4.40 23.56
C GLY A 25 -28.72 -5.85 23.89
N LYS A 26 -29.52 -6.49 23.05
CA LYS A 26 -29.44 -7.92 22.93
C LYS A 26 -27.95 -8.15 22.67
N THR A 27 -27.28 -8.92 23.51
CA THR A 27 -25.99 -9.52 23.18
C THR A 27 -26.19 -10.13 21.80
N GLN A 28 -25.45 -9.60 20.83
CA GLN A 28 -25.43 -10.16 19.48
C GLN A 28 -25.07 -11.63 19.68
N GLU A 29 -25.89 -12.57 19.18
CA GLU A 29 -25.47 -13.98 19.15
C GLU A 29 -24.17 -14.02 18.35
N GLY A 30 -23.15 -14.68 18.88
CA GLY A 30 -21.86 -14.79 18.23
C GLY A 30 -22.01 -15.35 16.82
N PHE A 31 -21.31 -14.79 15.85
CA PHE A 31 -21.31 -15.26 14.48
C PHE A 31 -19.87 -15.47 13.98
N THR A 32 -19.71 -16.39 13.04
CA THR A 32 -18.45 -16.60 12.34
C THR A 32 -18.58 -16.04 10.94
N LEU A 33 -17.60 -15.25 10.51
CA LEU A 33 -17.52 -14.71 9.16
C LEU A 33 -16.76 -15.69 8.26
N SER A 34 -17.21 -15.87 7.02
CA SER A 34 -16.50 -16.65 5.99
C SER A 34 -16.18 -15.74 4.81
N VAL A 35 -14.91 -15.72 4.37
CA VAL A 35 -14.44 -14.83 3.30
C VAL A 35 -13.61 -15.56 2.28
N SER A 36 -13.64 -15.14 1.00
CA SER A 36 -12.77 -15.66 -0.06
C SER A 36 -11.99 -14.51 -0.68
N LEU A 37 -10.66 -14.51 -0.52
CA LEU A 37 -9.76 -13.43 -0.93
C LEU A 37 -8.62 -13.93 -1.85
N GLY A 38 -8.71 -15.15 -2.38
CA GLY A 38 -7.69 -15.75 -3.24
C GLY A 38 -7.57 -17.25 -3.05
N ASP A 39 -6.49 -17.82 -3.55
CA ASP A 39 -6.25 -19.26 -3.68
C ASP A 39 -5.47 -19.87 -2.50
N GLY A 40 -5.00 -19.05 -1.57
CA GLY A 40 -4.28 -19.52 -0.39
C GLY A 40 -3.24 -18.53 0.10
N TYR A 41 -2.27 -19.05 0.83
CA TYR A 41 -1.10 -18.30 1.29
C TYR A 41 0.16 -19.16 1.15
N GLU A 42 1.26 -18.53 0.79
CA GLU A 42 2.57 -19.16 0.75
C GLU A 42 3.35 -18.91 2.04
N THR A 43 3.07 -17.78 2.71
CA THR A 43 3.71 -17.40 3.96
C THR A 43 2.75 -16.74 4.95
N LEU A 44 3.03 -16.93 6.24
CA LEU A 44 2.46 -16.12 7.35
C LEU A 44 3.56 -15.38 8.12
N ASP A 45 4.72 -15.20 7.50
CA ASP A 45 5.74 -14.28 8.00
C ASP A 45 5.40 -12.85 7.58
N PRO A 46 5.14 -11.93 8.53
CA PRO A 46 4.65 -10.58 8.20
C PRO A 46 5.51 -9.82 7.19
N ILE A 47 6.82 -10.00 7.21
CA ILE A 47 7.72 -9.23 6.33
C ILE A 47 7.79 -9.74 4.88
N TYR A 48 7.08 -10.85 4.56
CA TYR A 48 7.02 -11.43 3.21
C TYR A 48 5.60 -11.67 2.71
N ALA A 49 4.59 -11.32 3.49
CA ALA A 49 3.18 -11.48 3.10
C ALA A 49 2.80 -10.45 2.03
N GLU A 50 2.74 -10.84 0.76
CA GLU A 50 2.52 -9.93 -0.37
C GLU A 50 1.09 -9.98 -0.89
N THR A 51 0.42 -11.12 -0.84
CA THR A 51 -0.94 -11.27 -1.36
C THR A 51 -1.99 -10.65 -0.43
N ALA A 52 -3.13 -10.26 -0.99
CA ALA A 52 -4.24 -9.70 -0.22
C ALA A 52 -4.72 -10.66 0.89
N VAL A 53 -4.71 -11.97 0.62
CA VAL A 53 -5.12 -12.98 1.61
C VAL A 53 -4.10 -13.10 2.74
N GLU A 54 -2.80 -13.16 2.44
CA GLU A 54 -1.72 -13.24 3.43
C GLU A 54 -1.73 -12.03 4.36
N ARG A 55 -1.71 -10.81 3.77
CA ARG A 55 -1.74 -9.55 4.51
C ARG A 55 -2.99 -9.44 5.38
N SER A 56 -4.15 -9.89 4.87
CA SER A 56 -5.39 -9.92 5.65
C SER A 56 -5.30 -10.92 6.81
N ILE A 57 -4.75 -12.12 6.61
CA ILE A 57 -4.55 -13.09 7.69
C ILE A 57 -3.63 -12.50 8.77
N ILE A 58 -2.49 -11.91 8.38
CA ILE A 58 -1.55 -11.24 9.30
C ILE A 58 -2.25 -10.15 10.13
N ALA A 59 -3.05 -9.29 9.50
CA ALA A 59 -3.80 -8.23 10.18
C ALA A 59 -4.81 -8.75 11.21
N HIS A 60 -5.27 -10.01 11.09
CA HIS A 60 -6.15 -10.64 12.07
C HIS A 60 -5.37 -11.38 13.18
N LEU A 61 -4.16 -11.86 12.88
CA LEU A 61 -3.32 -12.59 13.82
C LEU A 61 -2.49 -11.68 14.73
N TYR A 62 -2.12 -10.50 14.24
CA TYR A 62 -1.24 -9.58 14.96
C TYR A 62 -1.90 -8.22 15.18
N GLU A 63 -1.53 -7.55 16.26
CA GLU A 63 -1.91 -6.17 16.56
C GLU A 63 -0.70 -5.27 16.39
N ASN A 64 -0.85 -4.16 15.65
CA ASN A 64 0.21 -3.19 15.46
C ASN A 64 0.10 -2.01 16.48
N LEU A 65 0.99 -1.04 16.41
CA LEU A 65 0.97 0.17 17.27
C LEU A 65 -0.32 0.96 17.11
N MET A 66 -0.75 1.17 15.88
CA MET A 66 -2.06 1.68 15.48
C MET A 66 -2.82 0.56 14.76
N LYS A 67 -4.12 0.71 14.58
CA LYS A 67 -4.97 -0.20 13.80
C LYS A 67 -6.01 0.59 13.03
N LEU A 68 -6.44 0.04 11.91
CA LEU A 68 -7.53 0.63 11.13
C LEU A 68 -8.89 0.26 11.72
N SER A 69 -9.81 1.21 11.67
CA SER A 69 -11.20 1.06 12.10
C SER A 69 -12.11 1.88 11.20
N VAL A 70 -13.33 1.38 10.98
CA VAL A 70 -14.33 2.07 10.20
C VAL A 70 -15.16 2.97 11.12
N ASP A 71 -15.27 4.25 10.78
CA ASP A 71 -16.09 5.21 11.51
C ASP A 71 -17.59 5.08 11.20
N ALA A 72 -18.43 5.87 11.84
CA ALA A 72 -19.87 5.85 11.65
C ALA A 72 -20.31 6.34 10.24
N GLN A 73 -19.43 6.99 9.51
CA GLN A 73 -19.62 7.48 8.14
C GLN A 73 -19.17 6.44 7.10
N GLY A 74 -18.43 5.41 7.52
CA GLY A 74 -17.91 4.36 6.66
C GLY A 74 -16.46 4.60 6.22
N ASN A 75 -15.79 5.64 6.73
CA ASN A 75 -14.40 5.91 6.41
C ASN A 75 -13.46 5.08 7.27
N THR A 76 -12.37 4.62 6.68
CA THR A 76 -11.30 3.92 7.39
C THR A 76 -10.36 4.96 8.03
N THR A 77 -10.07 4.81 9.32
CA THR A 77 -9.20 5.72 10.07
C THR A 77 -8.29 4.95 11.01
N ALA A 78 -7.07 5.46 11.23
CA ALA A 78 -6.15 4.88 12.20
C ALA A 78 -6.55 5.24 13.64
N VAL A 79 -6.64 4.23 14.49
CA VAL A 79 -6.92 4.36 15.91
C VAL A 79 -5.84 3.63 16.73
N TYR A 80 -5.78 3.88 18.03
CA TYR A 80 -4.81 3.22 18.90
C TYR A 80 -4.97 1.69 18.96
N GLY A 81 -3.96 0.97 18.49
CA GLY A 81 -3.77 -0.48 18.62
C GLY A 81 -3.05 -0.85 19.92
N LEU A 82 -1.81 -1.32 19.86
CA LEU A 82 -0.96 -1.56 21.04
C LEU A 82 -0.59 -0.26 21.76
N ALA A 83 -0.45 0.84 21.03
CA ALA A 83 -0.30 2.14 21.66
C ALA A 83 -1.60 2.53 22.38
N LYS A 84 -1.47 3.21 23.51
CA LYS A 84 -2.57 3.89 24.21
C LYS A 84 -2.41 5.40 24.25
N ASN A 85 -1.23 5.88 23.89
CA ASN A 85 -0.87 7.28 23.76
C ASN A 85 0.37 7.40 22.88
N VAL A 86 0.42 8.46 22.09
CA VAL A 86 1.54 8.84 21.24
C VAL A 86 1.86 10.31 21.51
N GLU A 87 3.12 10.63 21.73
CA GLU A 87 3.64 11.99 21.85
C GLU A 87 4.61 12.24 20.70
N GLN A 88 4.42 13.32 19.95
CA GLN A 88 5.29 13.78 18.86
C GLN A 88 6.07 15.01 19.28
N GLN A 89 7.34 15.07 18.92
CA GLN A 89 8.21 16.22 19.16
C GLN A 89 9.11 16.47 17.95
N THR A 90 8.98 17.63 17.31
CA THR A 90 9.92 18.10 16.30
C THR A 90 11.19 18.61 16.98
N ASN A 91 12.35 18.12 16.54
CA ASN A 91 13.67 18.47 17.03
C ASN A 91 14.22 19.71 16.30
N VAL A 92 15.28 20.31 16.85
CA VAL A 92 15.91 21.53 16.28
C VAL A 92 16.53 21.26 14.90
N ASP A 93 16.95 20.03 14.64
CA ASP A 93 17.56 19.58 13.39
C ASP A 93 16.53 19.15 12.31
N GLY A 94 15.22 19.29 12.60
CA GLY A 94 14.14 18.92 11.69
C GLY A 94 13.67 17.47 11.83
N THR A 95 14.40 16.61 12.55
CA THR A 95 13.95 15.25 12.85
C THR A 95 12.73 15.26 13.79
N VAL A 96 11.95 14.17 13.77
CA VAL A 96 10.75 14.05 14.62
C VAL A 96 10.89 12.82 15.52
N THR A 97 10.68 13.03 16.82
CA THR A 97 10.68 11.95 17.81
C THR A 97 9.26 11.59 18.20
N TYR A 98 8.88 10.34 17.96
CA TYR A 98 7.65 9.75 18.47
C TYR A 98 7.93 8.95 19.74
N THR A 99 7.10 9.15 20.78
CA THR A 99 7.13 8.36 22.00
C THR A 99 5.79 7.65 22.18
N PHE A 100 5.78 6.34 21.98
CA PHE A 100 4.62 5.49 22.16
C PHE A 100 4.57 4.95 23.59
N ARG A 101 3.40 5.05 24.23
CA ARG A 101 3.06 4.36 25.48
C ARG A 101 2.21 3.16 25.16
N LEU A 102 2.74 1.96 25.33
CA LEU A 102 2.03 0.72 25.06
C LEU A 102 1.02 0.41 26.19
N ARG A 103 -0.08 -0.22 25.81
CA ARG A 103 -1.02 -0.81 26.76
C ARG A 103 -0.49 -2.13 27.29
N SER A 104 -1.10 -2.63 28.36
CA SER A 104 -0.84 -4.00 28.80
C SER A 104 -1.55 -4.95 27.82
N ALA A 105 -0.79 -5.56 26.94
CA ALA A 105 -1.21 -6.57 25.98
C ALA A 105 -0.44 -7.87 26.18
N LYS A 106 -0.98 -8.97 25.68
CA LYS A 106 -0.38 -10.30 25.80
C LYS A 106 -0.33 -10.99 24.46
N TRP A 107 0.66 -11.78 24.28
CA TRP A 107 0.73 -12.84 23.27
C TRP A 107 -0.27 -13.96 23.58
N SER A 108 -0.63 -14.76 22.59
CA SER A 108 -1.53 -15.92 22.73
C SER A 108 -1.00 -16.97 23.69
N ASP A 109 0.32 -17.01 23.97
CA ASP A 109 0.96 -17.85 24.99
C ASP A 109 0.86 -17.26 26.42
N GLY A 110 0.22 -16.10 26.58
CA GLY A 110 0.01 -15.40 27.86
C GLY A 110 1.17 -14.51 28.32
N GLN A 111 2.31 -14.49 27.61
CA GLN A 111 3.42 -13.58 27.91
C GLN A 111 3.07 -12.14 27.52
N ALA A 112 3.74 -11.15 28.13
CA ALA A 112 3.51 -9.75 27.79
C ALA A 112 4.07 -9.39 26.40
N VAL A 113 3.33 -8.59 25.64
CA VAL A 113 3.86 -7.86 24.48
C VAL A 113 4.64 -6.65 25.00
N THR A 114 5.84 -6.45 24.51
CA THR A 114 6.76 -5.42 24.98
C THR A 114 7.23 -4.50 23.85
N ALA A 115 7.78 -3.34 24.20
CA ALA A 115 8.42 -2.45 23.23
C ALA A 115 9.64 -3.10 22.55
N ASP A 116 10.31 -4.04 23.21
CA ASP A 116 11.42 -4.81 22.60
C ASP A 116 10.95 -5.72 21.46
N ASP A 117 9.70 -6.21 21.50
CA ASP A 117 9.14 -7.01 20.39
C ASP A 117 8.92 -6.14 19.13
N VAL A 118 8.54 -4.86 19.31
CA VAL A 118 8.43 -3.88 18.21
C VAL A 118 9.82 -3.54 17.64
N VAL A 119 10.78 -3.23 18.51
CA VAL A 119 12.18 -2.96 18.08
C VAL A 119 12.72 -4.12 17.27
N TYR A 120 12.51 -5.35 17.76
CA TYR A 120 12.94 -6.57 17.09
C TYR A 120 12.31 -6.72 15.70
N ALA A 121 10.98 -6.52 15.60
CA ALA A 121 10.25 -6.66 14.34
C ALA A 121 10.73 -5.63 13.29
N TRP A 122 10.89 -4.36 13.68
CA TRP A 122 11.29 -3.31 12.78
C TRP A 122 12.77 -3.41 12.35
N GLN A 123 13.64 -3.85 13.26
CA GLN A 123 15.03 -4.18 12.91
C GLN A 123 15.11 -5.36 11.93
N ARG A 124 14.24 -6.35 12.08
CA ARG A 124 14.12 -7.49 11.20
C ARG A 124 13.61 -7.06 9.82
N LEU A 125 12.62 -6.17 9.77
CA LEU A 125 12.05 -5.62 8.53
C LEU A 125 13.09 -4.79 7.76
N ALA A 126 13.87 -3.94 8.44
CA ALA A 126 14.90 -3.10 7.83
C ALA A 126 16.16 -3.87 7.40
N CYS A 127 16.35 -5.10 7.88
CA CYS A 127 17.59 -5.86 7.70
C CYS A 127 17.80 -6.25 6.22
N PRO A 128 18.92 -5.84 5.56
CA PRO A 128 19.12 -6.12 4.14
C PRO A 128 19.21 -7.61 3.81
N VAL A 129 19.67 -8.44 4.76
CA VAL A 129 19.78 -9.89 4.56
C VAL A 129 18.40 -10.58 4.47
N ASN A 130 17.37 -9.95 5.01
CA ASN A 130 16.01 -10.49 4.92
C ASN A 130 15.34 -10.17 3.58
N ASP A 131 15.83 -9.17 2.87
CA ASP A 131 15.33 -8.78 1.55
C ASP A 131 13.79 -8.66 1.47
N SER A 132 13.22 -8.01 2.49
CA SER A 132 11.78 -7.83 2.57
C SER A 132 11.29 -6.82 1.52
N PRO A 133 10.22 -7.12 0.77
CA PRO A 133 9.61 -6.15 -0.16
C PRO A 133 9.03 -4.92 0.56
N TYR A 134 8.90 -4.98 1.88
CA TYR A 134 8.38 -3.89 2.72
C TYR A 134 9.46 -3.15 3.51
N ALA A 135 10.74 -3.43 3.27
CA ALA A 135 11.85 -2.79 4.02
C ALA A 135 11.76 -1.26 3.97
N GLU A 136 11.33 -0.71 2.84
CA GLU A 136 11.16 0.73 2.60
C GLU A 136 10.13 1.42 3.52
N LEU A 137 9.25 0.69 4.18
CA LEU A 137 8.42 1.25 5.27
C LEU A 137 9.28 1.85 6.40
N MET A 138 10.50 1.37 6.57
CA MET A 138 11.44 1.85 7.58
C MET A 138 12.33 3.00 7.09
N SER A 139 12.26 3.42 5.82
CA SER A 139 13.10 4.49 5.24
C SER A 139 12.94 5.83 5.95
N VAL A 140 11.77 6.09 6.52
CA VAL A 140 11.48 7.28 7.32
C VAL A 140 12.10 7.26 8.71
N VAL A 141 12.59 6.11 9.18
CA VAL A 141 13.22 5.96 10.49
C VAL A 141 14.71 6.30 10.37
N CYS A 142 15.19 7.22 11.20
CA CYS A 142 16.60 7.59 11.22
C CYS A 142 17.50 6.34 11.35
N GLY A 143 18.56 6.31 10.55
CA GLY A 143 19.52 5.21 10.54
C GLY A 143 19.20 4.08 9.56
N TYR A 144 18.05 4.10 8.88
CA TYR A 144 17.67 3.08 7.89
C TYR A 144 18.76 2.88 6.81
N GLU A 145 19.19 3.93 6.15
CA GLU A 145 20.24 3.86 5.13
C GLU A 145 21.54 3.23 5.66
N ALA A 146 21.93 3.57 6.88
CA ALA A 146 23.11 2.97 7.50
C ALA A 146 22.92 1.47 7.80
N VAL A 147 21.70 1.05 8.15
CA VAL A 147 21.34 -0.38 8.28
C VAL A 147 21.47 -1.08 6.92
N ARG A 148 20.89 -0.52 5.87
CA ARG A 148 20.95 -1.10 4.50
C ARG A 148 22.37 -1.25 4.01
N GLN A 149 23.24 -0.25 4.26
CA GLN A 149 24.64 -0.28 3.83
C GLN A 149 25.54 -1.22 4.64
N THR A 150 25.28 -1.37 5.95
CA THR A 150 26.21 -2.08 6.85
C THR A 150 25.70 -3.42 7.34
N GLY A 151 24.39 -3.66 7.26
CA GLY A 151 23.71 -4.81 7.90
C GLY A 151 23.59 -4.70 9.43
N ASP A 152 24.06 -3.61 10.04
CA ASP A 152 23.95 -3.41 11.49
C ASP A 152 22.58 -2.83 11.86
N VAL A 153 21.63 -3.70 12.14
CA VAL A 153 20.25 -3.33 12.51
C VAL A 153 20.14 -2.46 13.77
N THR A 154 21.20 -2.40 14.59
CA THR A 154 21.22 -1.56 15.80
C THR A 154 21.34 -0.06 15.51
N LEU A 155 21.66 0.31 14.26
CA LEU A 155 21.70 1.68 13.78
C LEU A 155 20.31 2.28 13.55
N LEU A 156 19.28 1.44 13.38
CA LEU A 156 17.89 1.90 13.24
C LEU A 156 17.45 2.57 14.54
N GLN A 157 17.03 3.83 14.46
CA GLN A 157 16.71 4.63 15.66
C GLN A 157 15.30 4.33 16.19
N VAL A 158 15.07 3.06 16.51
CA VAL A 158 13.91 2.56 17.26
C VAL A 158 14.41 1.96 18.57
N THR A 159 13.88 2.39 19.72
CA THR A 159 14.43 2.02 21.02
C THR A 159 13.33 1.78 22.05
N ALA A 160 13.39 0.65 22.73
CA ALA A 160 12.60 0.37 23.92
C ALA A 160 13.25 1.03 25.16
N LYS A 161 12.66 2.10 25.70
CA LYS A 161 13.12 2.69 26.97
C LYS A 161 12.80 1.80 28.19
N ASN A 162 11.76 1.03 28.09
CA ASN A 162 11.30 -0.01 29.00
C ASN A 162 10.21 -0.82 28.30
N ASP A 163 9.70 -1.87 28.93
CA ASP A 163 8.72 -2.82 28.36
C ASP A 163 7.49 -2.14 27.71
N THR A 164 7.13 -0.93 28.14
CA THR A 164 5.91 -0.23 27.69
C THR A 164 6.16 1.12 27.04
N THR A 165 7.41 1.48 26.79
CA THR A 165 7.76 2.77 26.19
C THR A 165 8.71 2.56 25.02
N LEU A 166 8.20 2.81 23.81
CA LEU A 166 8.94 2.81 22.56
C LEU A 166 9.25 4.26 22.15
N VAL A 167 10.45 4.50 21.66
CA VAL A 167 10.85 5.77 21.06
C VAL A 167 11.37 5.52 19.65
N VAL A 168 10.86 6.29 18.70
CA VAL A 168 11.22 6.24 17.29
C VAL A 168 11.65 7.63 16.85
N ASN A 169 12.79 7.76 16.19
CA ASN A 169 13.23 9.00 15.58
C ASN A 169 13.05 8.90 14.07
N LEU A 170 12.29 9.82 13.50
CA LEU A 170 12.07 9.93 12.05
C LEU A 170 12.97 10.99 11.45
N THR A 171 13.29 10.84 10.17
CA THR A 171 14.11 11.77 9.38
C THR A 171 13.44 13.13 9.17
N GLY A 172 12.11 13.21 9.32
CA GLY A 172 11.31 14.42 9.18
C GLY A 172 9.87 14.21 9.68
N ASP A 173 8.98 15.14 9.34
CA ASP A 173 7.54 15.04 9.66
C ASP A 173 6.81 14.29 8.53
N HIS A 174 6.83 12.97 8.61
CA HIS A 174 6.11 12.09 7.70
C HIS A 174 4.68 11.91 8.22
N THR A 175 3.73 12.66 7.68
CA THR A 175 2.34 12.71 8.14
C THR A 175 1.65 11.34 8.10
N TRP A 176 2.02 10.49 7.16
CA TRP A 176 1.49 9.14 6.95
C TRP A 176 2.09 8.07 7.90
N PHE A 177 3.13 8.39 8.69
CA PHE A 177 3.81 7.40 9.54
C PHE A 177 2.87 6.64 10.49
N LEU A 178 1.95 7.35 11.15
CA LEU A 178 1.01 6.71 12.09
C LEU A 178 -0.08 5.92 11.36
N GLU A 179 -0.52 6.39 10.19
CA GLU A 179 -1.63 5.81 9.45
C GLU A 179 -1.19 4.64 8.59
N ASP A 180 0.02 4.69 8.04
CA ASP A 180 0.51 3.67 7.12
C ASP A 180 1.53 2.73 7.78
N VAL A 181 2.66 3.21 8.29
CA VAL A 181 3.68 2.33 8.88
C VAL A 181 3.18 1.64 10.14
N CYS A 182 2.54 2.41 11.06
CA CYS A 182 2.08 1.87 12.33
C CYS A 182 0.81 1.01 12.24
N THR A 183 0.19 0.89 11.06
CA THR A 183 -0.96 0.00 10.80
C THR A 183 -0.63 -1.14 9.84
N ASP A 184 0.51 -1.08 9.14
CA ASP A 184 0.86 -2.03 8.10
C ASP A 184 1.08 -3.44 8.65
N PRO A 185 0.54 -4.49 8.02
CA PRO A 185 0.76 -5.88 8.40
C PRO A 185 2.24 -6.31 8.42
N ALA A 186 3.11 -5.73 7.58
CA ALA A 186 4.54 -6.05 7.58
C ALA A 186 5.29 -5.47 8.78
N ALA A 187 4.76 -4.41 9.40
CA ALA A 187 5.38 -3.72 10.53
C ALA A 187 4.84 -4.16 11.91
N VAL A 188 4.05 -5.23 11.98
CA VAL A 188 3.52 -5.76 13.24
C VAL A 188 4.64 -6.29 14.14
N PRO A 189 4.55 -6.12 15.46
CA PRO A 189 5.47 -6.78 16.38
C PRO A 189 5.37 -8.31 16.27
N VAL A 190 6.52 -8.97 16.32
CA VAL A 190 6.61 -10.42 16.34
C VAL A 190 7.27 -10.91 17.62
N ARG A 191 6.92 -12.12 18.07
CA ARG A 191 7.38 -12.68 19.33
C ARG A 191 8.88 -12.97 19.29
N ARG A 192 9.67 -12.10 19.93
CA ARG A 192 11.13 -12.29 20.04
C ARG A 192 11.47 -13.62 20.71
N GLY A 193 12.40 -14.37 20.11
CA GLY A 193 12.82 -15.69 20.57
C GLY A 193 11.95 -16.85 20.08
N ILE A 194 10.86 -16.58 19.34
CA ILE A 194 10.07 -17.56 18.58
C ILE A 194 10.28 -17.32 17.10
N VAL A 195 10.04 -16.11 16.63
CA VAL A 195 10.31 -15.72 15.25
C VAL A 195 11.81 -15.49 15.09
N PRO A 196 12.49 -16.14 14.13
CA PRO A 196 13.92 -15.98 13.91
C PRO A 196 14.25 -14.60 13.30
N THR A 197 15.48 -14.13 13.51
CA THR A 197 15.99 -12.90 12.90
C THR A 197 16.02 -12.97 11.39
N GLN A 198 16.36 -14.14 10.86
CA GLN A 198 16.40 -14.45 9.44
C GLN A 198 15.42 -15.61 9.19
N PRO A 199 14.38 -15.42 8.41
CA PRO A 199 13.34 -16.44 8.21
C PRO A 199 13.79 -17.58 7.31
N HIS A 200 14.56 -17.25 6.28
CA HIS A 200 15.34 -18.20 5.50
C HIS A 200 16.80 -17.87 5.72
N ALA A 201 17.53 -18.78 6.31
CA ALA A 201 18.94 -18.76 6.08
C ALA A 201 19.13 -18.79 4.55
N VAL A 202 19.84 -17.77 3.99
CA VAL A 202 20.45 -17.84 2.68
C VAL A 202 20.94 -19.28 2.47
N GLU A 203 20.85 -19.85 1.27
CA GLU A 203 21.12 -21.28 0.97
C GLU A 203 22.32 -21.90 1.71
N GLU A 204 23.34 -21.11 2.06
CA GLU A 204 24.50 -21.53 2.88
C GLU A 204 24.19 -21.77 4.38
N ALA A 205 23.13 -21.18 4.92
CA ALA A 205 22.73 -21.40 6.32
C ALA A 205 21.53 -22.38 6.44
N VAL A 206 20.82 -22.70 5.36
CA VAL A 206 19.89 -23.83 5.25
C VAL A 206 20.65 -25.13 5.43
N GLU A 207 21.87 -25.28 4.88
CA GLU A 207 22.74 -26.43 5.15
C GLU A 207 23.17 -26.55 6.64
N ALA A 208 23.23 -25.44 7.38
CA ALA A 208 23.62 -25.42 8.79
C ALA A 208 22.43 -25.53 9.79
N ALA A 209 21.21 -25.10 9.39
CA ALA A 209 20.02 -25.14 10.23
C ALA A 209 19.18 -26.43 10.09
N GLY A 210 19.47 -27.25 9.06
CA GLY A 210 18.70 -28.46 8.72
C GLY A 210 17.35 -28.15 8.09
N ASP A 211 16.80 -29.10 7.32
CA ASP A 211 15.49 -29.05 6.65
C ASP A 211 14.30 -28.98 7.64
N GLY A 212 14.33 -28.02 8.58
CA GLY A 212 13.21 -27.77 9.49
C GLY A 212 12.11 -26.95 8.81
N PRO A 213 10.84 -27.19 9.17
CA PRO A 213 9.74 -26.39 8.65
C PRO A 213 9.94 -24.91 9.01
N ALA A 214 9.46 -23.99 8.15
CA ALA A 214 9.43 -22.58 8.46
C ALA A 214 8.60 -22.34 9.74
N TRP A 215 8.93 -21.32 10.53
CA TRP A 215 8.31 -21.07 11.84
C TRP A 215 6.80 -20.86 11.78
N TRP A 216 6.24 -20.57 10.60
CA TRP A 216 4.80 -20.37 10.36
C TRP A 216 4.07 -21.59 9.78
N GLU A 217 4.75 -22.63 9.33
CA GLU A 217 4.13 -23.79 8.68
C GLU A 217 3.18 -24.59 9.61
N ASP A 218 3.48 -24.66 10.90
CA ASP A 218 2.51 -25.18 11.88
C ASP A 218 1.70 -24.02 12.46
N VAL A 219 0.61 -23.65 11.78
CA VAL A 219 -0.23 -22.50 12.16
C VAL A 219 -0.74 -22.57 13.60
N LYS A 220 -0.89 -23.79 14.18
CA LYS A 220 -1.34 -23.96 15.57
C LYS A 220 -0.28 -23.62 16.60
N SER A 221 0.98 -23.59 16.19
CA SER A 221 2.11 -23.20 17.05
C SER A 221 2.38 -21.69 17.01
N LEU A 222 1.69 -20.92 16.14
CA LEU A 222 1.89 -19.49 16.04
C LEU A 222 1.57 -18.78 17.35
N VAL A 223 2.49 -17.92 17.77
CA VAL A 223 2.31 -17.03 18.93
C VAL A 223 2.02 -15.62 18.42
N VAL A 224 0.77 -15.20 18.57
CA VAL A 224 0.20 -14.01 17.95
C VAL A 224 -0.35 -13.03 18.99
N SER A 225 -0.50 -11.76 18.65
CA SER A 225 -0.92 -10.68 19.55
C SER A 225 -2.30 -10.11 19.24
N GLY A 226 -2.86 -10.47 18.09
CA GLY A 226 -4.09 -9.90 17.54
C GLY A 226 -5.37 -10.51 18.10
N PRO A 227 -6.52 -10.10 17.52
CA PRO A 227 -7.85 -10.51 17.97
C PRO A 227 -8.16 -11.99 17.77
N TYR A 228 -7.45 -12.68 16.87
CA TYR A 228 -7.71 -14.07 16.54
C TYR A 228 -6.44 -14.93 16.65
N ILE A 229 -6.67 -16.24 16.82
CA ILE A 229 -5.66 -17.30 16.76
C ILE A 229 -6.08 -18.35 15.74
N PRO A 230 -5.15 -19.06 15.08
CA PRO A 230 -5.50 -20.18 14.21
C PRO A 230 -6.09 -21.35 15.01
N GLU A 231 -7.21 -21.89 14.54
CA GLU A 231 -7.85 -23.08 15.11
C GLU A 231 -7.59 -24.33 14.27
N SER A 232 -7.82 -24.21 12.96
CA SER A 232 -7.67 -25.32 12.02
C SER A 232 -7.41 -24.82 10.61
N GLU A 233 -6.71 -25.62 9.83
CA GLU A 233 -6.44 -25.39 8.42
C GLU A 233 -6.72 -26.64 7.60
N GLY A 234 -6.94 -26.45 6.31
CA GLY A 234 -7.04 -27.46 5.28
C GLY A 234 -6.61 -26.88 3.94
N THR A 235 -6.59 -27.67 2.88
CA THR A 235 -6.21 -27.22 1.54
C THR A 235 -7.11 -26.10 1.00
N GLU A 236 -8.34 -25.98 1.49
CA GLU A 236 -9.33 -25.01 1.00
C GLU A 236 -9.69 -23.95 2.05
N TYR A 237 -9.05 -23.93 3.21
CA TYR A 237 -9.40 -22.95 4.24
C TYR A 237 -8.36 -22.80 5.34
N LEU A 238 -8.34 -21.63 5.96
CA LEU A 238 -7.78 -21.34 7.27
C LEU A 238 -8.88 -20.77 8.17
N ARG A 239 -9.10 -21.39 9.33
CA ARG A 239 -10.06 -20.93 10.32
C ARG A 239 -9.37 -20.30 11.52
N LEU A 240 -9.79 -19.09 11.83
CA LEU A 240 -9.37 -18.32 13.00
C LEU A 240 -10.51 -18.23 14.01
N VAL A 241 -10.17 -18.26 15.29
CA VAL A 241 -11.11 -18.08 16.42
C VAL A 241 -10.61 -16.98 17.36
N GLY A 242 -11.48 -16.42 18.17
CA GLY A 242 -11.14 -15.34 19.09
C GLY A 242 -10.00 -15.68 20.03
N ASN A 243 -9.07 -14.73 20.24
CA ASN A 243 -7.93 -14.84 21.13
C ASN A 243 -8.32 -14.36 22.54
N ASP A 244 -8.44 -15.26 23.50
CA ASP A 244 -8.79 -14.95 24.90
C ASP A 244 -7.78 -14.02 25.59
N HIS A 245 -6.54 -13.95 25.10
CA HIS A 245 -5.50 -13.09 25.63
C HIS A 245 -5.47 -11.68 24.99
N TYR A 246 -6.26 -11.48 23.93
CA TYR A 246 -6.34 -10.17 23.27
C TYR A 246 -6.88 -9.10 24.24
N TYR A 247 -6.22 -7.94 24.32
CA TYR A 247 -6.55 -6.90 25.29
C TYR A 247 -7.98 -6.35 25.17
N ASP A 248 -8.59 -6.45 23.99
CA ASP A 248 -9.93 -5.96 23.68
C ASP A 248 -10.97 -7.09 23.53
N HIS A 249 -10.57 -8.33 23.83
CA HIS A 249 -11.45 -9.51 23.72
C HIS A 249 -12.77 -9.30 24.47
N GLY A 250 -13.90 -9.47 23.76
CA GLY A 250 -15.26 -9.33 24.29
C GLY A 250 -15.69 -7.90 24.64
N LYS A 251 -14.91 -6.84 24.29
CA LYS A 251 -15.27 -5.44 24.55
C LYS A 251 -15.80 -4.75 23.30
N THR A 252 -15.09 -4.88 22.18
CA THR A 252 -15.52 -4.36 20.89
C THR A 252 -16.31 -5.44 20.14
N PRO A 253 -17.50 -5.13 19.59
CA PRO A 253 -18.25 -6.09 18.79
C PRO A 253 -17.48 -6.51 17.53
N GLY A 254 -17.56 -7.79 17.20
CA GLY A 254 -16.94 -8.38 16.01
C GLY A 254 -17.34 -9.85 15.87
N PRO A 255 -16.86 -10.55 14.83
CA PRO A 255 -17.07 -11.99 14.68
C PRO A 255 -16.38 -12.79 15.77
N ASP A 256 -16.96 -13.92 16.21
CA ASP A 256 -16.30 -14.87 17.12
C ASP A 256 -15.12 -15.60 16.42
N GLY A 257 -15.12 -15.61 15.10
CA GLY A 257 -14.07 -16.18 14.26
C GLY A 257 -14.21 -15.77 12.81
N VAL A 258 -13.14 -15.93 12.06
CA VAL A 258 -13.07 -15.68 10.61
C VAL A 258 -12.53 -16.94 9.92
N THR A 259 -13.22 -17.38 8.87
CA THR A 259 -12.76 -18.46 8.01
C THR A 259 -12.37 -17.90 6.64
N PHE A 260 -11.09 -17.95 6.32
CA PHE A 260 -10.60 -17.68 4.97
C PHE A 260 -10.79 -18.94 4.13
N ARG A 261 -11.62 -18.83 3.08
CA ARG A 261 -11.88 -19.89 2.11
C ARG A 261 -11.02 -19.63 0.89
N PHE A 262 -10.22 -20.60 0.51
CA PHE A 262 -9.35 -20.52 -0.66
C PHE A 262 -10.11 -21.01 -1.89
N ALA A 263 -9.98 -20.28 -2.99
CA ALA A 263 -10.64 -20.56 -4.26
C ALA A 263 -9.59 -20.49 -5.37
N ASP A 264 -9.52 -21.53 -6.20
CA ASP A 264 -8.52 -21.65 -7.27
C ASP A 264 -8.67 -20.59 -8.38
N SER A 265 -9.74 -19.79 -8.31
CA SER A 265 -9.98 -18.68 -9.23
C SER A 265 -10.96 -17.66 -8.66
N ALA A 266 -10.89 -16.42 -9.16
CA ALA A 266 -11.87 -15.36 -8.82
C ALA A 266 -13.32 -15.81 -9.10
N GLN A 267 -13.56 -16.52 -10.22
CA GLN A 267 -14.89 -17.04 -10.58
C GLN A 267 -15.42 -18.06 -9.55
N GLU A 268 -14.55 -18.88 -8.99
CA GLU A 268 -14.93 -19.82 -7.93
C GLU A 268 -15.29 -19.07 -6.65
N GLY A 269 -14.49 -18.08 -6.24
CA GLY A 269 -14.80 -17.21 -5.10
C GLY A 269 -16.16 -16.54 -5.24
N VAL A 270 -16.46 -15.96 -6.40
CA VAL A 270 -17.78 -15.38 -6.71
C VAL A 270 -18.88 -16.44 -6.63
N THR A 271 -18.63 -17.66 -7.12
CA THR A 271 -19.58 -18.77 -7.03
C THR A 271 -19.89 -19.17 -5.58
N LEU A 272 -18.88 -19.18 -4.70
CA LEU A 272 -19.07 -19.42 -3.24
C LEU A 272 -19.92 -18.31 -2.63
N TYR A 273 -19.66 -17.06 -3.01
CA TYR A 273 -20.45 -15.90 -2.55
C TYR A 273 -21.91 -16.00 -2.99
N GLU A 274 -22.19 -16.25 -4.26
CA GLU A 274 -23.55 -16.38 -4.79
C GLU A 274 -24.35 -17.51 -4.11
N LYS A 275 -23.69 -18.63 -3.78
CA LYS A 275 -24.31 -19.74 -3.03
C LYS A 275 -24.54 -19.44 -1.54
N GLY A 276 -23.95 -18.37 -0.99
CA GLY A 276 -24.02 -18.04 0.42
C GLY A 276 -23.07 -18.85 1.29
N GLU A 277 -22.02 -19.42 0.70
CA GLU A 277 -20.99 -20.17 1.41
C GLU A 277 -19.90 -19.26 1.98
N VAL A 278 -19.74 -18.06 1.43
CA VAL A 278 -18.91 -16.97 1.97
C VAL A 278 -19.72 -15.68 2.07
N ASP A 279 -19.32 -14.82 3.00
CA ASP A 279 -19.98 -13.54 3.34
C ASP A 279 -19.32 -12.35 2.62
N ALA A 280 -18.05 -12.50 2.26
CA ALA A 280 -17.30 -11.53 1.46
C ALA A 280 -16.44 -12.23 0.42
N VAL A 281 -16.19 -11.55 -0.70
CA VAL A 281 -15.40 -12.08 -1.82
C VAL A 281 -14.59 -10.98 -2.50
N TRP A 282 -13.37 -11.30 -2.89
CA TRP A 282 -12.46 -10.49 -3.71
C TRP A 282 -11.59 -11.41 -4.58
N PRO A 283 -11.24 -10.99 -5.80
CA PRO A 283 -11.81 -9.89 -6.55
C PRO A 283 -13.18 -10.23 -7.18
N VAL A 284 -13.95 -9.20 -7.50
CA VAL A 284 -15.20 -9.33 -8.27
C VAL A 284 -15.13 -8.50 -9.55
N GLU A 285 -16.11 -8.67 -10.46
CA GLU A 285 -16.19 -7.87 -11.68
C GLU A 285 -16.31 -6.37 -11.37
N LEU A 286 -15.49 -5.57 -12.05
CA LEU A 286 -15.49 -4.11 -11.92
C LEU A 286 -16.71 -3.50 -12.58
N THR A 287 -17.36 -2.59 -11.88
CA THR A 287 -18.43 -1.72 -12.39
C THR A 287 -18.19 -0.30 -11.89
N GLU A 288 -18.79 0.70 -12.53
CA GLU A 288 -18.72 2.10 -12.05
C GLU A 288 -19.19 2.26 -10.58
N ALA A 289 -20.06 1.36 -10.10
CA ALA A 289 -20.65 1.45 -8.76
C ALA A 289 -19.78 0.85 -7.66
N ASN A 290 -18.87 -0.09 -7.99
CA ASN A 290 -18.05 -0.83 -7.01
C ASN A 290 -16.54 -0.63 -7.20
N ALA A 291 -16.12 0.15 -8.19
CA ALA A 291 -14.70 0.41 -8.47
C ALA A 291 -14.06 1.20 -7.32
N ILE A 292 -12.96 0.67 -6.79
CA ILE A 292 -12.14 1.29 -5.76
C ILE A 292 -10.76 1.51 -6.37
N PRO A 293 -10.20 2.75 -6.33
CA PRO A 293 -8.85 2.98 -6.81
C PRO A 293 -7.84 2.17 -6.01
N THR A 294 -6.75 1.77 -6.66
CA THR A 294 -5.59 1.18 -6.02
C THR A 294 -4.51 2.26 -5.86
N LEU A 295 -3.54 2.04 -4.98
CA LEU A 295 -2.33 2.88 -4.87
C LEU A 295 -1.32 2.51 -5.95
N SER A 296 -1.77 2.40 -7.21
CA SER A 296 -0.96 1.94 -8.33
C SER A 296 -1.21 2.73 -9.59
N THR A 297 -0.12 3.02 -10.31
CA THR A 297 -0.16 3.60 -11.65
C THR A 297 0.78 2.82 -12.56
N TYR A 298 0.26 2.24 -13.63
CA TYR A 298 1.11 1.63 -14.64
C TYR A 298 1.74 2.71 -15.50
N ALA A 299 3.06 2.76 -15.56
CA ALA A 299 3.84 3.80 -16.24
C ALA A 299 4.80 3.20 -17.27
N LEU A 300 5.07 3.96 -18.31
CA LEU A 300 6.18 3.76 -19.22
C LEU A 300 7.37 4.58 -18.74
N ILE A 301 8.47 3.94 -18.42
CA ILE A 301 9.71 4.54 -17.91
C ILE A 301 10.75 4.55 -19.03
N PHE A 302 11.46 5.65 -19.18
CA PHE A 302 12.51 5.82 -20.17
C PHE A 302 13.90 5.67 -19.54
N ASN A 303 14.83 5.04 -20.24
CA ASN A 303 16.23 5.06 -19.81
C ASN A 303 16.85 6.44 -20.12
N CYS A 304 16.91 7.31 -19.10
CA CYS A 304 17.44 8.67 -19.23
C CYS A 304 18.98 8.71 -19.36
N THR A 305 19.67 7.61 -19.15
CA THR A 305 21.13 7.53 -19.22
C THR A 305 21.65 7.17 -20.60
N ALA A 306 20.77 6.66 -21.49
CA ALA A 306 21.14 6.13 -22.79
C ALA A 306 20.39 6.79 -23.96
N PHE A 307 20.99 6.74 -25.15
CA PHE A 307 20.32 7.15 -26.39
C PHE A 307 19.12 6.21 -26.70
N PRO A 308 17.97 6.75 -27.15
CA PRO A 308 17.74 8.17 -27.47
C PRO A 308 17.20 8.98 -26.27
N PHE A 309 16.78 8.33 -25.19
CA PHE A 309 15.98 8.94 -24.14
C PHE A 309 16.78 9.72 -23.07
N GLN A 310 18.09 9.80 -23.20
CA GLN A 310 18.88 10.83 -22.51
C GLN A 310 18.47 12.26 -22.91
N ASP A 311 17.88 12.42 -24.12
CA ASP A 311 17.36 13.71 -24.59
C ASP A 311 15.90 13.88 -24.15
N ARG A 312 15.64 14.88 -23.29
CA ARG A 312 14.31 15.24 -22.81
C ARG A 312 13.31 15.47 -23.94
N ALA A 313 13.73 16.14 -25.03
CA ALA A 313 12.85 16.42 -26.15
C ALA A 313 12.32 15.14 -26.81
N LEU A 314 13.16 14.08 -26.88
CA LEU A 314 12.74 12.79 -27.45
C LEU A 314 11.75 12.07 -26.52
N ARG A 315 11.94 12.18 -25.20
CA ARG A 315 10.96 11.66 -24.24
C ARG A 315 9.62 12.38 -24.36
N GLN A 316 9.64 13.73 -24.36
CA GLN A 316 8.43 14.54 -24.53
C GLN A 316 7.69 14.27 -25.85
N ALA A 317 8.43 14.06 -26.96
CA ALA A 317 7.83 13.66 -28.22
C ALA A 317 7.14 12.29 -28.12
N THR A 318 7.79 11.33 -27.46
CA THR A 318 7.23 9.99 -27.26
C THR A 318 5.95 10.03 -26.42
N VAL A 319 5.98 10.77 -25.30
CA VAL A 319 4.83 10.95 -24.38
C VAL A 319 3.60 11.52 -25.09
N LYS A 320 3.79 12.52 -25.97
CA LYS A 320 2.70 13.18 -26.71
C LYS A 320 2.06 12.29 -27.79
N ALA A 321 2.76 11.25 -28.25
CA ALA A 321 2.27 10.34 -29.28
C ALA A 321 1.50 9.13 -28.73
N ILE A 322 1.34 9.04 -27.39
CA ILE A 322 0.64 7.92 -26.74
C ILE A 322 -0.81 8.29 -26.47
N ASP A 323 -1.74 7.49 -27.02
CA ASP A 323 -3.16 7.48 -26.64
C ASP A 323 -3.34 6.56 -25.41
N ARG A 324 -3.41 7.19 -24.25
CA ARG A 324 -3.58 6.51 -22.97
C ARG A 324 -4.95 5.88 -22.82
N ASN A 325 -5.99 6.46 -23.43
CA ASN A 325 -7.33 5.87 -23.38
C ASN A 325 -7.35 4.50 -24.06
N ALA A 326 -6.63 4.35 -25.19
CA ALA A 326 -6.53 3.07 -25.87
C ALA A 326 -5.74 2.04 -25.05
N ALA A 327 -4.66 2.45 -24.38
CA ALA A 327 -3.87 1.58 -23.49
C ALA A 327 -4.68 1.16 -22.25
N ALA A 328 -5.33 2.10 -21.58
CA ALA A 328 -6.17 1.88 -20.41
C ALA A 328 -7.35 0.92 -20.71
N ALA A 329 -8.00 1.08 -21.86
CA ALA A 329 -9.09 0.22 -22.27
C ALA A 329 -8.67 -1.26 -22.44
N LEU A 330 -7.42 -1.51 -22.86
CA LEU A 330 -6.86 -2.88 -22.95
C LEU A 330 -6.56 -3.47 -21.56
N ALA A 331 -6.17 -2.61 -20.61
CA ALA A 331 -5.86 -3.02 -19.25
C ALA A 331 -7.11 -3.14 -18.35
N GLY A 332 -8.26 -2.60 -18.77
CA GLY A 332 -9.44 -2.48 -17.90
C GLY A 332 -9.31 -1.41 -16.83
N GLY A 333 -8.39 -0.44 -17.01
CA GLY A 333 -8.14 0.68 -16.13
C GLY A 333 -8.69 2.01 -16.66
N GLU A 334 -8.30 3.11 -16.03
CA GLU A 334 -8.60 4.49 -16.44
C GLU A 334 -7.33 5.20 -16.87
N ALA A 335 -7.40 6.00 -17.95
CA ALA A 335 -6.25 6.75 -18.46
C ALA A 335 -5.71 7.70 -17.38
N ALA A 336 -4.45 7.51 -16.98
CA ALA A 336 -3.84 8.28 -15.91
C ALA A 336 -3.66 9.75 -16.29
N GLY A 337 -4.07 10.65 -15.42
CA GLY A 337 -3.87 12.09 -15.57
C GLY A 337 -2.50 12.58 -15.13
N ALA A 338 -1.84 11.83 -14.26
CA ALA A 338 -0.47 12.05 -13.77
C ALA A 338 0.01 10.78 -13.04
N LEU A 339 1.13 10.86 -12.27
CA LEU A 339 1.72 9.70 -11.58
C LEU A 339 0.92 9.31 -10.34
N VAL A 340 0.60 10.29 -9.48
CA VAL A 340 -0.19 10.03 -8.27
C VAL A 340 -1.64 9.77 -8.66
N PRO A 341 -2.22 8.58 -8.35
CA PRO A 341 -3.59 8.23 -8.72
C PRO A 341 -4.65 8.96 -7.87
N TYR A 342 -5.92 8.75 -8.18
CA TYR A 342 -7.02 9.09 -7.28
C TYR A 342 -7.00 8.20 -6.04
N GLY A 343 -7.56 8.70 -4.93
CA GLY A 343 -7.60 8.02 -3.64
C GLY A 343 -6.49 8.43 -2.69
N VAL A 344 -5.48 9.16 -3.17
CA VAL A 344 -4.39 9.70 -2.35
C VAL A 344 -4.80 11.06 -1.78
N PRO A 345 -4.70 11.30 -0.45
CA PRO A 345 -5.16 12.54 0.15
C PRO A 345 -4.23 13.72 -0.16
N ASP A 346 -4.83 14.90 -0.40
CA ASP A 346 -4.15 16.20 -0.45
C ASP A 346 -4.23 16.89 0.92
N SER A 347 -5.43 16.81 1.51
CA SER A 347 -5.74 17.33 2.84
C SER A 347 -6.82 16.45 3.48
N GLU A 348 -7.23 16.74 4.72
CA GLU A 348 -8.25 15.96 5.44
C GLU A 348 -9.58 15.73 4.67
N ALA A 349 -9.86 16.51 3.64
CA ALA A 349 -11.15 16.47 2.94
C ALA A 349 -11.05 16.42 1.41
N GLU A 350 -9.85 16.49 0.83
CA GLU A 350 -9.65 16.61 -0.61
C GLU A 350 -8.63 15.58 -1.12
N ASP A 351 -8.82 15.16 -2.37
CA ASP A 351 -7.98 14.20 -3.07
C ASP A 351 -6.89 14.93 -3.87
N PHE A 352 -5.66 14.44 -3.81
CA PHE A 352 -4.48 15.08 -4.44
C PHE A 352 -4.65 15.24 -5.95
N ARG A 353 -5.13 14.21 -6.65
CA ARG A 353 -5.33 14.30 -8.09
C ARG A 353 -6.45 15.29 -8.46
N SER A 354 -7.49 15.37 -7.64
CA SER A 354 -8.58 16.33 -7.82
C SER A 354 -8.12 17.78 -7.64
N CYS A 355 -7.17 18.02 -6.71
CA CYS A 355 -6.59 19.35 -6.48
C CYS A 355 -5.57 19.74 -7.56
N ALA A 356 -4.66 18.84 -7.89
CA ALA A 356 -3.61 19.09 -8.90
C ALA A 356 -4.14 19.10 -10.34
N GLY A 357 -5.25 18.41 -10.62
CA GLY A 357 -5.75 18.21 -11.98
C GLY A 357 -4.88 17.26 -12.81
N ALA A 358 -5.18 17.12 -14.09
CA ALA A 358 -4.38 16.30 -15.00
C ALA A 358 -3.17 17.08 -15.51
N LEU A 359 -1.99 16.44 -15.46
CA LEU A 359 -0.73 16.97 -15.99
C LEU A 359 -0.42 16.43 -17.40
N VAL A 360 -1.09 15.35 -17.81
CA VAL A 360 -1.04 14.82 -19.18
C VAL A 360 -2.42 14.95 -19.82
N ASP A 361 -2.43 15.31 -21.10
CA ASP A 361 -3.68 15.51 -21.85
C ASP A 361 -4.15 14.19 -22.44
N ASN A 362 -5.30 13.71 -21.96
CA ASN A 362 -5.96 12.49 -22.41
C ASN A 362 -7.22 12.79 -23.26
N THR A 363 -7.41 14.04 -23.70
CA THR A 363 -8.57 14.44 -24.49
C THR A 363 -8.52 13.80 -25.89
N PRO A 364 -9.46 12.90 -26.25
CA PRO A 364 -9.38 12.16 -27.51
C PRO A 364 -9.35 13.06 -28.75
N GLU A 365 -10.04 14.20 -28.71
CA GLU A 365 -10.11 15.17 -29.79
C GLU A 365 -8.78 15.88 -30.06
N LEU A 366 -7.90 15.98 -29.04
CA LEU A 366 -6.59 16.61 -29.13
C LEU A 366 -5.47 15.63 -29.50
N TYR A 367 -5.72 14.32 -29.54
CA TYR A 367 -4.68 13.34 -29.81
C TYR A 367 -3.96 13.56 -31.14
N ALA A 368 -4.69 13.89 -32.23
CA ALA A 368 -4.08 14.19 -33.53
C ALA A 368 -3.19 15.43 -33.50
N GLU A 369 -3.55 16.47 -32.72
CA GLU A 369 -2.74 17.66 -32.51
C GLU A 369 -1.50 17.34 -31.67
N ASN A 370 -1.64 16.56 -30.61
CA ASN A 370 -0.54 16.10 -29.78
C ASN A 370 0.49 15.29 -30.59
N CYS A 371 0.05 14.43 -31.49
CA CYS A 371 0.93 13.71 -32.42
C CYS A 371 1.67 14.65 -33.40
N ALA A 372 0.99 15.70 -33.90
CA ALA A 372 1.63 16.70 -34.75
C ALA A 372 2.71 17.50 -34.01
N GLN A 373 2.43 17.90 -32.75
CA GLN A 373 3.40 18.54 -31.87
C GLN A 373 4.59 17.60 -31.57
N ALA A 374 4.33 16.30 -31.35
CA ALA A 374 5.38 15.30 -31.14
C ALA A 374 6.34 15.22 -32.33
N MET A 375 5.81 15.22 -33.54
CA MET A 375 6.65 15.26 -34.76
C MET A 375 7.44 16.56 -34.89
N GLU A 376 6.88 17.70 -34.53
CA GLU A 376 7.58 18.98 -34.52
C GLU A 376 8.74 18.98 -33.50
N ILE A 377 8.54 18.43 -32.31
CA ILE A 377 9.59 18.28 -31.29
C ILE A 377 10.71 17.41 -31.83
N LEU A 378 10.43 16.25 -32.45
CA LEU A 378 11.44 15.41 -33.08
C LEU A 378 12.26 16.15 -34.14
N GLN A 379 11.58 16.92 -35.01
CA GLN A 379 12.24 17.69 -36.07
C GLN A 379 13.12 18.81 -35.50
N ASN A 380 12.66 19.48 -34.44
CA ASN A 380 13.45 20.52 -33.74
C ASN A 380 14.67 19.93 -33.03
N ALA A 381 14.60 18.66 -32.57
CA ALA A 381 15.72 17.90 -32.03
C ALA A 381 16.68 17.36 -33.11
N GLY A 382 16.40 17.61 -34.41
CA GLY A 382 17.27 17.26 -35.53
C GLY A 382 16.97 15.94 -36.21
N TYR A 383 15.86 15.28 -35.87
CA TYR A 383 15.43 13.99 -36.46
C TYR A 383 14.28 14.21 -37.45
N GLN A 384 14.37 13.61 -38.62
CA GLN A 384 13.27 13.68 -39.63
C GLN A 384 12.05 12.89 -39.19
N SER A 385 12.29 11.78 -38.50
CA SER A 385 11.27 10.91 -37.89
C SER A 385 11.91 10.00 -36.84
N GLY A 386 11.10 9.28 -36.08
CA GLY A 386 11.56 8.28 -35.12
C GLY A 386 12.30 7.10 -35.74
N ALA A 387 12.26 6.92 -37.08
CA ALA A 387 13.05 5.89 -37.76
C ALA A 387 14.56 6.09 -37.63
N ASP A 388 15.00 7.33 -37.37
CA ASP A 388 16.39 7.71 -37.20
C ASP A 388 16.93 7.36 -35.80
N LEU A 389 16.07 6.97 -34.86
CA LEU A 389 16.40 6.63 -33.47
C LEU A 389 16.90 5.18 -33.29
N GLY A 390 16.86 4.36 -34.37
CA GLY A 390 17.27 2.96 -34.31
C GLY A 390 16.14 2.05 -33.78
N GLU A 391 16.53 0.85 -33.36
CA GLU A 391 15.64 -0.13 -32.76
C GLU A 391 15.45 0.18 -31.25
N LEU A 392 14.20 0.28 -30.80
CA LEU A 392 13.84 0.55 -29.42
C LEU A 392 13.18 -0.69 -28.82
N ARG A 393 13.54 -1.05 -27.60
CA ARG A 393 12.96 -2.16 -26.87
C ARG A 393 12.04 -1.61 -25.79
N PHE A 394 10.79 -2.08 -25.77
CA PHE A 394 9.85 -1.86 -24.69
C PHE A 394 9.73 -3.16 -23.89
N LEU A 395 10.42 -3.22 -22.74
CA LEU A 395 10.39 -4.36 -21.83
C LEU A 395 9.13 -4.33 -20.97
N TYR A 396 8.54 -5.48 -20.73
CA TYR A 396 7.39 -5.60 -19.83
C TYR A 396 7.36 -6.98 -19.17
N LEU A 397 6.76 -7.06 -17.98
CA LEU A 397 6.52 -8.32 -17.27
C LEU A 397 5.47 -9.15 -18.05
N ASP A 398 5.80 -10.41 -18.37
CA ASP A 398 4.92 -11.34 -19.12
C ASP A 398 3.74 -11.81 -18.27
N GLU A 399 2.87 -10.86 -17.91
CA GLU A 399 1.76 -11.06 -17.00
C GLU A 399 0.52 -10.27 -17.44
N GLY A 400 -0.67 -10.81 -17.17
CA GLY A 400 -1.94 -10.14 -17.38
C GLY A 400 -2.09 -9.54 -18.77
N THR A 401 -2.39 -8.24 -18.83
CA THR A 401 -2.61 -7.46 -20.04
C THR A 401 -1.40 -6.68 -20.53
N ASN A 402 -0.25 -6.78 -19.84
CA ASN A 402 0.95 -5.98 -20.12
C ASN A 402 1.42 -6.10 -21.57
N GLY A 403 1.37 -7.31 -22.15
CA GLY A 403 1.72 -7.54 -23.53
C GLY A 403 0.78 -6.85 -24.54
N LEU A 404 -0.50 -6.73 -24.23
CA LEU A 404 -1.47 -6.01 -25.05
C LEU A 404 -1.20 -4.51 -25.02
N VAL A 405 -0.93 -3.96 -23.83
CA VAL A 405 -0.59 -2.55 -23.63
C VAL A 405 0.72 -2.21 -24.32
N ALA A 406 1.78 -2.99 -24.12
CA ALA A 406 3.08 -2.77 -24.76
C ALA A 406 2.99 -2.84 -26.30
N GLY A 407 2.22 -3.79 -26.83
CA GLY A 407 1.94 -3.91 -28.26
C GLY A 407 1.22 -2.68 -28.82
N GLU A 408 0.22 -2.18 -28.12
CA GLU A 408 -0.54 -1.00 -28.53
C GLU A 408 0.33 0.27 -28.50
N VAL A 409 1.10 0.52 -27.42
CA VAL A 409 2.04 1.65 -27.35
C VAL A 409 3.07 1.60 -28.48
N CYS A 410 3.70 0.45 -28.72
CA CYS A 410 4.64 0.27 -29.83
C CYS A 410 3.99 0.55 -31.20
N ARG A 411 2.75 0.11 -31.40
CA ARG A 411 1.99 0.39 -32.62
C ARG A 411 1.75 1.90 -32.79
N GLN A 412 1.32 2.60 -31.75
CA GLN A 412 1.10 4.06 -31.79
C GLN A 412 2.39 4.81 -32.13
N LEU A 413 3.51 4.49 -31.47
CA LEU A 413 4.81 5.09 -31.74
C LEU A 413 5.29 4.84 -33.17
N SER A 414 5.03 3.66 -33.72
CA SER A 414 5.32 3.32 -35.11
C SER A 414 4.44 4.11 -36.09
N ASP A 415 3.14 4.16 -35.84
CA ASP A 415 2.19 4.82 -36.73
C ASP A 415 2.36 6.34 -36.75
N MET A 416 2.53 6.95 -35.59
CA MET A 416 2.57 8.42 -35.43
C MET A 416 3.98 9.00 -35.66
N LEU A 417 5.01 8.40 -35.06
CA LEU A 417 6.38 8.93 -35.07
C LEU A 417 7.33 8.16 -35.97
N LYS A 418 6.91 7.03 -36.54
CA LYS A 418 7.78 6.09 -37.30
C LYS A 418 8.92 5.51 -36.46
N MET A 419 8.73 5.42 -35.15
CA MET A 419 9.69 4.72 -34.26
C MET A 419 9.64 3.22 -34.51
N LYS A 420 10.79 2.56 -34.40
CA LYS A 420 10.91 1.10 -34.49
C LYS A 420 10.94 0.50 -33.08
N ALA A 421 9.82 0.61 -32.38
CA ALA A 421 9.67 0.06 -31.04
C ALA A 421 9.12 -1.38 -31.11
N THR A 422 9.73 -2.28 -30.33
CA THR A 422 9.35 -3.69 -30.26
C THR A 422 9.04 -4.06 -28.82
N PRO A 423 7.84 -4.62 -28.51
CA PRO A 423 7.53 -5.12 -27.18
C PRO A 423 8.29 -6.42 -26.90
N VAL A 424 8.85 -6.54 -25.69
CA VAL A 424 9.68 -7.68 -25.26
C VAL A 424 9.17 -8.17 -23.91
N ALA A 425 8.54 -9.34 -23.89
CA ALA A 425 8.11 -10.01 -22.68
C ALA A 425 9.30 -10.54 -21.89
N MET A 426 9.30 -10.40 -20.59
CA MET A 426 10.35 -10.88 -19.70
C MET A 426 9.75 -11.50 -18.44
N ALA A 427 10.45 -12.49 -17.87
CA ALA A 427 10.18 -12.94 -16.53
C ALA A 427 10.61 -11.86 -15.52
N GLU A 428 10.05 -11.88 -14.33
CA GLU A 428 10.25 -10.84 -13.31
C GLU A 428 11.73 -10.60 -13.00
N GLU A 429 12.47 -11.65 -12.64
CA GLU A 429 13.91 -11.58 -12.32
C GLU A 429 14.74 -11.03 -13.49
N GLU A 430 14.42 -11.43 -14.74
CA GLU A 430 15.10 -10.95 -15.93
C GLU A 430 14.80 -9.46 -16.20
N LEU A 431 13.54 -9.04 -15.95
CA LEU A 431 13.10 -7.66 -16.14
C LEU A 431 13.85 -6.71 -15.19
N PHE A 432 13.86 -7.03 -13.90
CA PHE A 432 14.54 -6.20 -12.91
C PHE A 432 16.06 -6.18 -13.12
N ALA A 433 16.68 -7.29 -13.48
CA ALA A 433 18.09 -7.32 -13.83
C ALA A 433 18.42 -6.43 -15.05
N ALA A 434 17.52 -6.40 -16.08
CA ALA A 434 17.70 -5.53 -17.24
C ALA A 434 17.51 -4.04 -16.89
N VAL A 435 16.60 -3.73 -15.96
CA VAL A 435 16.40 -2.36 -15.46
C VAL A 435 17.63 -1.91 -14.67
N GLU A 436 18.12 -2.70 -13.73
CA GLU A 436 19.29 -2.41 -12.91
C GLU A 436 20.57 -2.21 -13.76
N SER A 437 20.75 -3.05 -14.79
CA SER A 437 21.89 -2.91 -15.71
C SER A 437 21.73 -1.81 -16.75
N GLY A 438 20.55 -1.16 -16.85
CA GLY A 438 20.25 -0.15 -17.88
C GLY A 438 20.12 -0.72 -19.29
N GLU A 439 19.87 -2.03 -19.46
CA GLU A 439 19.76 -2.71 -20.76
C GLU A 439 18.35 -2.61 -21.36
N PHE A 440 17.75 -1.43 -21.33
CA PHE A 440 16.44 -1.15 -21.90
C PHE A 440 16.40 0.21 -22.60
N SER A 441 15.44 0.42 -23.49
CA SER A 441 15.08 1.75 -23.99
C SER A 441 13.89 2.32 -23.23
N MET A 442 12.88 1.48 -23.06
CA MET A 442 11.64 1.75 -22.32
C MET A 442 11.26 0.51 -21.54
N VAL A 443 10.68 0.69 -20.36
CA VAL A 443 10.12 -0.39 -19.55
C VAL A 443 8.74 0.01 -19.02
N GLY A 444 7.80 -0.92 -19.04
CA GLY A 444 6.47 -0.76 -18.43
C GLY A 444 6.46 -1.41 -17.05
N LEU A 445 6.20 -0.61 -16.01
CA LEU A 445 6.10 -1.09 -14.63
C LEU A 445 4.82 -0.57 -13.99
N GLU A 446 4.25 -1.38 -13.12
CA GLU A 446 3.25 -0.92 -12.16
C GLU A 446 3.98 -0.29 -10.96
N LEU A 447 3.71 0.98 -10.74
CA LEU A 447 4.30 1.77 -9.67
C LEU A 447 3.29 1.82 -8.52
N THR A 448 3.56 1.06 -7.47
CA THR A 448 2.69 0.94 -6.29
C THR A 448 3.33 1.63 -5.10
N SER A 449 2.58 2.49 -4.42
CA SER A 449 3.06 3.11 -3.20
C SER A 449 2.81 2.23 -1.97
N LEU A 450 3.78 2.17 -1.07
CA LEU A 450 3.64 1.52 0.24
C LEU A 450 2.91 2.41 1.27
N CYS A 451 2.66 3.67 0.95
CA CYS A 451 1.92 4.59 1.80
C CYS A 451 0.87 5.37 1.00
N ASN A 452 -0.23 5.71 1.65
CA ASN A 452 -1.30 6.52 1.06
C ASN A 452 -0.97 8.03 1.17
N ASP A 453 0.15 8.42 0.58
CA ASP A 453 0.64 9.80 0.54
C ASP A 453 1.34 10.05 -0.81
N PRO A 454 1.22 11.28 -1.40
CA PRO A 454 1.88 11.59 -2.67
C PRO A 454 3.41 11.41 -2.64
N GLU A 455 4.04 11.60 -1.47
CA GLU A 455 5.48 11.39 -1.28
C GLU A 455 5.90 9.96 -1.68
N GLY A 456 5.06 8.95 -1.39
CA GLY A 456 5.35 7.55 -1.70
C GLY A 456 5.45 7.25 -3.21
N PHE A 457 4.87 8.09 -4.07
CA PHE A 457 4.99 7.98 -5.53
C PHE A 457 6.16 8.82 -6.09
N LEU A 458 6.57 9.85 -5.35
CA LEU A 458 7.51 10.85 -5.85
C LEU A 458 8.95 10.64 -5.36
N ARG A 459 9.15 10.12 -4.14
CA ARG A 459 10.48 9.97 -3.54
C ARG A 459 11.43 9.07 -4.33
N ASP A 460 10.91 8.08 -5.03
CA ASP A 460 11.69 7.10 -5.79
C ASP A 460 12.35 7.67 -7.06
N TRP A 461 12.08 8.95 -7.38
CA TRP A 461 12.63 9.62 -8.56
C TRP A 461 13.72 10.63 -8.23
N THR A 462 14.19 10.73 -6.97
CA THR A 462 15.37 11.54 -6.64
C THR A 462 16.64 10.96 -7.27
N SER A 463 17.62 11.81 -7.50
CA SER A 463 18.86 11.42 -8.20
C SER A 463 19.66 10.32 -7.48
N ASP A 464 19.46 10.16 -6.17
CA ASP A 464 20.13 9.18 -5.30
C ASP A 464 19.24 7.99 -4.89
N ALA A 465 17.98 7.95 -5.33
CA ALA A 465 17.08 6.85 -5.00
C ALA A 465 17.48 5.55 -5.72
N GLU A 466 17.62 4.46 -4.97
CA GLU A 466 17.90 3.13 -5.55
C GLU A 466 16.78 2.66 -6.48
N ALA A 467 15.53 3.04 -6.20
CA ALA A 467 14.36 2.72 -7.00
C ALA A 467 14.24 3.54 -8.30
N ASN A 468 15.13 4.51 -8.55
CA ASN A 468 15.10 5.37 -9.75
C ASN A 468 15.45 4.59 -11.03
N ALA A 469 14.51 3.80 -11.50
CA ALA A 469 14.67 2.96 -12.69
C ALA A 469 15.04 3.72 -13.98
N ALA A 470 14.68 5.02 -14.06
CA ALA A 470 14.99 5.86 -15.20
C ALA A 470 16.44 6.34 -15.25
N GLY A 471 17.17 6.35 -14.13
CA GLY A 471 18.43 7.09 -13.98
C GLY A 471 18.21 8.60 -14.19
N TYR A 472 17.09 9.12 -13.71
CA TYR A 472 16.73 10.53 -13.79
C TYR A 472 17.53 11.35 -12.80
N GLU A 473 18.08 12.48 -13.23
CA GLU A 473 18.84 13.40 -12.40
C GLU A 473 18.31 14.83 -12.58
N ASN A 474 17.80 15.42 -11.49
CA ASN A 474 17.36 16.83 -11.49
C ASN A 474 17.48 17.44 -10.09
N THR A 475 18.47 18.34 -9.91
CA THR A 475 18.74 19.02 -8.64
C THR A 475 17.55 19.87 -8.13
N ALA A 476 16.70 20.39 -9.03
CA ALA A 476 15.49 21.12 -8.60
C ALA A 476 14.47 20.16 -8.00
N TYR A 477 14.29 18.99 -8.61
CA TYR A 477 13.46 17.91 -8.08
C TYR A 477 13.95 17.43 -6.71
N ASP A 478 15.24 17.11 -6.60
CA ASP A 478 15.85 16.69 -5.33
C ASP A 478 15.69 17.73 -4.23
N THR A 479 15.76 19.02 -4.60
CA THR A 479 15.52 20.12 -3.66
C THR A 479 14.07 20.15 -3.19
N LEU A 480 13.09 19.99 -4.08
CA LEU A 480 11.67 19.91 -3.70
C LEU A 480 11.43 18.75 -2.75
N MET A 481 11.93 17.56 -3.07
CA MET A 481 11.79 16.38 -2.23
C MET A 481 12.44 16.56 -0.85
N SER A 482 13.60 17.22 -0.77
CA SER A 482 14.25 17.53 0.51
C SER A 482 13.45 18.53 1.36
N ILE A 483 12.71 19.45 0.74
CA ILE A 483 11.82 20.39 1.44
C ILE A 483 10.60 19.67 2.00
N ILE A 484 10.02 18.73 1.25
CA ILE A 484 8.82 17.98 1.63
C ILE A 484 8.96 17.34 3.01
N VAL A 485 10.08 16.66 3.28
CA VAL A 485 10.32 15.99 4.57
C VAL A 485 10.67 16.96 5.71
N THR A 486 10.99 18.21 5.41
CA THR A 486 11.39 19.24 6.41
C THR A 486 10.42 20.41 6.49
N ALA A 487 9.35 20.41 5.69
CA ALA A 487 8.39 21.52 5.65
C ALA A 487 7.69 21.70 7.00
N PRO A 488 7.58 22.96 7.49
CA PRO A 488 7.06 23.24 8.83
C PRO A 488 5.53 23.12 8.94
N ASP A 489 4.84 23.06 7.82
CA ASP A 489 3.38 22.95 7.76
C ASP A 489 2.91 22.16 6.55
N GLY A 490 1.70 21.61 6.66
CA GLY A 490 1.10 20.77 5.60
C GLY A 490 0.89 21.49 4.28
N THR A 491 0.57 22.80 4.30
CA THR A 491 0.32 23.58 3.06
C THR A 491 1.60 23.78 2.25
N ALA A 492 2.72 24.09 2.91
CA ALA A 492 4.01 24.24 2.24
C ALA A 492 4.48 22.88 1.67
N ARG A 493 4.28 21.80 2.43
CA ARG A 493 4.58 20.44 1.99
C ARG A 493 3.78 20.06 0.73
N LEU A 494 2.46 20.25 0.76
CA LEU A 494 1.58 19.94 -0.37
C LEU A 494 1.95 20.75 -1.62
N GLY A 495 2.24 22.04 -1.47
CA GLY A 495 2.71 22.86 -2.59
C GLY A 495 3.97 22.30 -3.25
N CYS A 496 4.94 21.84 -2.45
CA CYS A 496 6.15 21.20 -2.99
C CYS A 496 5.87 19.85 -3.65
N LEU A 497 4.90 19.07 -3.15
CA LEU A 497 4.49 17.80 -3.77
C LEU A 497 3.85 18.03 -5.15
N HIS A 498 2.97 19.03 -5.28
CA HIS A 498 2.39 19.42 -6.57
C HIS A 498 3.49 19.90 -7.56
N ASP A 499 4.39 20.78 -7.12
CA ASP A 499 5.48 21.28 -7.93
C ASP A 499 6.45 20.14 -8.35
N ALA A 500 6.70 19.16 -7.47
CA ALA A 500 7.55 18.01 -7.76
C ALA A 500 6.90 17.10 -8.82
N GLU A 501 5.62 16.78 -8.69
CA GLU A 501 4.94 15.96 -9.69
C GLU A 501 4.87 16.66 -11.05
N GLU A 502 4.56 17.98 -11.08
CA GLU A 502 4.54 18.77 -12.33
C GLU A 502 5.93 18.73 -13.00
N LEU A 503 6.99 18.94 -12.25
CA LEU A 503 8.37 18.91 -12.77
C LEU A 503 8.74 17.52 -13.31
N LEU A 504 8.39 16.46 -12.60
CA LEU A 504 8.66 15.07 -13.00
C LEU A 504 7.95 14.73 -14.33
N ILE A 505 6.68 15.06 -14.44
CA ILE A 505 5.88 14.80 -15.64
C ILE A 505 6.38 15.66 -16.82
N ASP A 506 6.79 16.92 -16.61
CA ASP A 506 7.31 17.79 -17.66
C ASP A 506 8.69 17.36 -18.17
N ASP A 507 9.58 16.86 -17.28
CA ASP A 507 10.87 16.28 -17.66
C ASP A 507 10.74 14.90 -18.31
N ALA A 508 9.63 14.25 -18.09
CA ALA A 508 9.23 12.99 -18.70
C ALA A 508 10.26 11.84 -18.56
N PRO A 509 10.88 11.57 -17.39
CA PRO A 509 11.63 10.33 -17.21
C PRO A 509 10.71 9.11 -17.26
N LEU A 510 9.44 9.32 -16.96
CA LEU A 510 8.35 8.38 -17.13
C LEU A 510 7.14 9.06 -17.76
N THR A 511 6.17 8.26 -18.16
CA THR A 511 4.82 8.75 -18.43
C THR A 511 3.80 7.76 -17.87
N PRO A 512 2.87 8.23 -17.02
CA PRO A 512 1.77 7.39 -16.55
C PRO A 512 0.88 7.00 -17.73
N LEU A 513 0.43 5.76 -17.78
CA LEU A 513 -0.45 5.25 -18.82
C LEU A 513 -1.88 5.08 -18.32
N TYR A 514 -2.05 4.36 -17.21
CA TYR A 514 -3.37 4.12 -16.61
C TYR A 514 -3.25 3.84 -15.12
N THR A 515 -4.33 4.09 -14.41
CA THR A 515 -4.53 3.68 -13.02
C THR A 515 -5.40 2.44 -12.97
N THR A 516 -5.19 1.61 -11.96
CA THR A 516 -5.95 0.37 -11.76
C THR A 516 -7.03 0.57 -10.71
N TYR A 517 -8.07 -0.25 -10.82
CA TYR A 517 -9.16 -0.32 -9.87
C TYR A 517 -9.38 -1.77 -9.46
N THR A 518 -9.93 -1.94 -8.28
CA THR A 518 -10.37 -3.23 -7.78
C THR A 518 -11.79 -3.16 -7.27
N ALA A 519 -12.45 -4.31 -7.10
CA ALA A 519 -13.76 -4.38 -6.51
C ALA A 519 -13.90 -5.62 -5.63
N TRP A 520 -14.67 -5.50 -4.55
CA TRP A 520 -15.02 -6.60 -3.67
C TRP A 520 -16.47 -6.49 -3.24
N ASP A 521 -17.06 -7.61 -2.85
CA ASP A 521 -18.41 -7.65 -2.36
C ASP A 521 -18.48 -8.22 -0.93
N ILE A 522 -19.39 -7.68 -0.14
CA ILE A 522 -19.75 -8.18 1.19
C ILE A 522 -21.26 -8.14 1.34
N ARG A 523 -21.83 -9.06 2.13
CA ARG A 523 -23.27 -9.11 2.39
C ARG A 523 -23.78 -7.79 2.96
N ASP A 524 -24.88 -7.28 2.42
CA ASP A 524 -25.53 -6.02 2.85
C ASP A 524 -25.93 -6.00 4.34
N THR A 525 -26.06 -7.18 4.94
CA THR A 525 -26.35 -7.35 6.38
C THR A 525 -25.14 -7.12 7.26
N LEU A 526 -23.94 -6.95 6.70
CA LEU A 526 -22.69 -6.76 7.41
C LEU A 526 -22.20 -5.32 7.27
N THR A 527 -21.53 -4.81 8.29
CA THR A 527 -20.87 -3.48 8.28
C THR A 527 -19.65 -3.52 9.16
N GLY A 528 -18.71 -2.58 8.96
CA GLY A 528 -17.47 -2.48 9.73
C GLY A 528 -16.31 -3.28 9.16
N ALA A 529 -16.50 -4.03 8.08
CA ALA A 529 -15.43 -4.55 7.25
C ALA A 529 -14.88 -3.45 6.34
N PHE A 530 -13.61 -3.54 5.98
CA PHE A 530 -12.97 -2.59 5.08
C PHE A 530 -11.93 -3.29 4.20
N ARG A 531 -11.60 -2.66 3.09
CA ARG A 531 -10.39 -2.90 2.31
C ARG A 531 -9.48 -1.69 2.48
N ASP A 532 -8.23 -1.94 2.83
CA ASP A 532 -7.18 -0.92 2.83
C ASP A 532 -6.65 -0.71 1.40
N GLU A 533 -6.30 0.52 1.06
CA GLU A 533 -5.78 0.88 -0.27
C GLU A 533 -4.49 0.12 -0.60
N ARG A 534 -3.70 -0.25 0.40
CA ARG A 534 -2.48 -1.07 0.30
C ARG A 534 -2.75 -2.57 0.09
N GLY A 535 -4.01 -2.96 -0.15
CA GLY A 535 -4.38 -4.27 -0.69
C GLY A 535 -4.76 -5.35 0.31
N TRP A 536 -5.10 -5.05 1.57
CA TRP A 536 -5.56 -6.03 2.54
C TRP A 536 -6.93 -5.72 3.12
N PHE A 537 -7.55 -6.69 3.81
CA PHE A 537 -8.92 -6.59 4.31
C PHE A 537 -8.97 -6.73 5.83
N GLY A 538 -9.80 -5.92 6.47
CA GLY A 538 -10.08 -6.00 7.90
C GLY A 538 -11.52 -6.38 8.19
N PHE A 539 -11.70 -7.49 8.92
CA PHE A 539 -13.01 -8.03 9.29
C PHE A 539 -13.24 -8.07 10.82
N MET A 540 -12.24 -7.71 11.62
CA MET A 540 -12.26 -7.83 13.07
C MET A 540 -13.37 -7.01 13.75
N ASN A 541 -13.86 -5.95 13.12
CA ASN A 541 -14.94 -5.08 13.64
C ASN A 541 -16.26 -5.27 12.88
N THR A 542 -16.38 -6.33 12.08
CA THR A 542 -17.61 -6.60 11.32
C THR A 542 -18.74 -6.94 12.26
N ILE A 543 -19.89 -6.30 12.06
CA ILE A 543 -21.11 -6.54 12.82
C ILE A 543 -22.28 -6.87 11.90
N GLN A 544 -23.19 -7.74 12.36
CA GLN A 544 -24.45 -8.01 11.67
C GLN A 544 -25.47 -6.93 12.02
N ARG A 545 -26.07 -6.33 11.00
CA ARG A 545 -27.24 -5.48 11.19
C ARG A 545 -28.44 -6.38 11.52
N THR A 546 -29.13 -6.13 12.62
CA THR A 546 -30.45 -6.69 12.85
C THR A 546 -31.42 -6.05 11.85
N VAL A 547 -31.93 -6.85 10.92
CA VAL A 547 -32.97 -6.47 9.96
C VAL A 547 -34.29 -6.28 10.69
#